data_dd124976c6150bee633a6d0b24457eb1
#
_entry.id   dd124976c6150bee633a6d0b24457eb1
#
_cell.length_a   1.000
_cell.length_b   1.000
_cell.length_c   1.000
_cell.angle_alpha   90.00
_cell.angle_beta   90.00
_cell.angle_gamma   90.00
#
_symmetry.space_group_name_H-M   'P 1'
#
loop_
_entity.id
_entity.type
_entity.pdbx_description
1 polymer ?
#
loop_
_entity_poly.entity_id
_entity_poly.type
_entity_poly.pdbx_seq_one_letter_code
_entity_poly.pdbx_strand_id
1 'polypeptide(L)'
;MIRNKKINFVRFLLFFCILASCGHPVKTNDYLLSFYDTTKNEYGYKDQNGAIIIPQGKYQFCFTDTFNTYAIVLKKNFGFVAINRQEKVLYKVFAFDNGPDYPSDGLFRMIENSKIGYADASTGKVLINPQFDCAFPFEEGEAKVSTHCKIQSNGEHSIWLSDNWYYIDKTGKRIKK
;
A
#
# COMPACT_ATOMS: atom_id res chain seq x y z
N MET A 1 -39.46 71.83 15.56
CA MET A 1 -38.45 71.38 16.50
C MET A 1 -38.23 69.87 16.27
N ILE A 2 -37.34 69.58 15.33
CA ILE A 2 -37.16 68.16 14.85
C ILE A 2 -35.72 67.74 15.27
N ARG A 3 -35.65 66.73 16.09
CA ARG A 3 -34.44 66.23 16.72
C ARG A 3 -33.81 65.13 15.85
N ASN A 4 -32.68 65.41 15.20
CA ASN A 4 -31.93 64.45 14.44
C ASN A 4 -31.21 63.47 15.37
N LYS A 5 -31.56 62.18 15.24
CA LYS A 5 -30.81 61.06 15.85
C LYS A 5 -29.69 60.64 14.90
N LYS A 6 -28.45 60.82 15.33
CA LYS A 6 -27.27 60.27 14.63
C LYS A 6 -27.20 58.75 14.92
N ILE A 7 -27.23 57.95 13.89
CA ILE A 7 -27.00 56.50 13.94
C ILE A 7 -25.49 56.28 13.78
N ASN A 8 -24.85 55.80 14.87
CA ASN A 8 -23.45 55.38 14.83
C ASN A 8 -23.37 53.98 14.16
N PHE A 9 -22.73 53.94 13.01
CA PHE A 9 -22.44 52.72 12.28
C PHE A 9 -21.13 52.11 12.81
N VAL A 10 -21.23 51.14 13.74
CA VAL A 10 -20.07 50.37 14.22
C VAL A 10 -19.67 49.39 13.13
N ARG A 11 -18.56 49.67 12.47
CA ARG A 11 -17.91 48.73 11.51
C ARG A 11 -17.28 47.59 12.30
N PHE A 12 -17.91 46.43 12.23
CA PHE A 12 -17.34 45.16 12.71
C PHE A 12 -16.30 44.67 11.69
N LEU A 13 -15.03 44.84 12.01
CA LEU A 13 -13.93 44.31 11.22
C LEU A 13 -13.81 42.80 11.56
N LEU A 14 -14.36 41.95 10.68
CA LEU A 14 -14.12 40.49 10.73
C LEU A 14 -12.67 40.23 10.31
N PHE A 15 -11.84 39.92 11.27
CA PHE A 15 -10.47 39.44 11.09
C PHE A 15 -10.54 37.99 10.64
N PHE A 16 -10.44 37.76 9.33
CA PHE A 16 -10.38 36.41 8.72
C PHE A 16 -8.96 35.90 8.92
N CYS A 17 -8.73 35.12 10.01
CA CYS A 17 -7.49 34.35 10.17
C CYS A 17 -7.42 33.26 9.15
N ILE A 18 -6.70 33.51 8.04
CA ILE A 18 -6.28 32.47 7.08
C ILE A 18 -5.20 31.65 7.80
N LEU A 19 -5.58 30.49 8.33
CA LEU A 19 -4.62 29.46 8.74
C LEU A 19 -3.93 28.94 7.48
N ALA A 20 -2.80 29.54 7.13
CA ALA A 20 -1.90 28.99 6.14
C ALA A 20 -1.39 27.65 6.70
N SER A 21 -1.98 26.54 6.23
CA SER A 21 -1.42 25.21 6.41
C SER A 21 -0.06 25.20 5.71
N CYS A 22 1.01 25.36 6.48
CA CYS A 22 2.37 25.12 6.02
C CYS A 22 2.52 23.63 5.71
N GLY A 23 2.12 23.22 4.51
CA GLY A 23 2.55 21.95 3.93
C GLY A 23 4.05 22.02 3.72
N HIS A 24 4.84 21.35 4.56
CA HIS A 24 6.27 21.20 4.33
C HIS A 24 6.43 20.51 2.97
N PRO A 25 7.24 21.08 2.04
CA PRO A 25 7.55 20.40 0.79
C PRO A 25 8.24 19.09 1.14
N VAL A 26 7.67 17.96 0.71
CA VAL A 26 8.30 16.65 0.82
C VAL A 26 9.62 16.73 0.05
N LYS A 27 10.75 16.72 0.78
CA LYS A 27 12.07 16.67 0.15
C LYS A 27 12.12 15.39 -0.68
N THR A 28 12.55 15.49 -1.94
CA THR A 28 12.61 14.40 -2.94
C THR A 28 13.54 13.23 -2.56
N ASN A 29 14.13 13.24 -1.37
CA ASN A 29 15.01 12.20 -0.79
C ASN A 29 14.57 11.78 0.62
N ASP A 30 13.31 11.96 1.01
CA ASP A 30 12.83 11.57 2.33
C ASP A 30 12.35 10.11 2.30
N TYR A 31 13.15 9.19 2.86
CA TYR A 31 12.80 7.79 3.05
C TYR A 31 13.00 7.36 4.50
N LEU A 32 12.35 6.28 4.90
CA LEU A 32 12.60 5.64 6.19
C LEU A 32 13.42 4.36 5.97
N LEU A 33 14.20 4.02 6.98
CA LEU A 33 14.98 2.78 7.04
C LEU A 33 14.35 1.87 8.09
N SER A 34 14.16 0.61 7.74
CA SER A 34 13.77 -0.39 8.70
C SER A 34 14.90 -0.57 9.73
N PHE A 35 14.55 -0.86 10.97
CA PHE A 35 15.49 -1.25 12.00
C PHE A 35 14.90 -2.36 12.86
N TYR A 36 15.79 -3.12 13.47
CA TYR A 36 15.46 -4.17 14.41
C TYR A 36 16.06 -3.85 15.77
N ASP A 37 15.21 -3.79 16.81
CA ASP A 37 15.60 -3.64 18.20
C ASP A 37 15.90 -5.02 18.80
N THR A 38 17.18 -5.34 18.96
CA THR A 38 17.63 -6.64 19.48
C THR A 38 17.25 -6.88 20.93
N THR A 39 17.02 -5.82 21.72
CA THR A 39 16.64 -5.95 23.14
C THR A 39 15.17 -6.31 23.31
N LYS A 40 14.32 -5.83 22.39
CA LYS A 40 12.89 -6.06 22.40
C LYS A 40 12.44 -7.13 21.42
N ASN A 41 13.34 -7.51 20.48
CA ASN A 41 13.03 -8.42 19.38
C ASN A 41 11.90 -7.88 18.49
N GLU A 42 11.98 -6.58 18.11
CA GLU A 42 10.92 -5.85 17.43
C GLU A 42 11.44 -5.01 16.27
N TYR A 43 10.60 -4.84 15.24
CA TYR A 43 10.88 -4.02 14.06
C TYR A 43 10.19 -2.68 14.11
N GLY A 44 10.84 -1.67 13.52
CA GLY A 44 10.32 -0.32 13.35
C GLY A 44 10.93 0.40 12.15
N TYR A 45 10.61 1.68 11.98
CA TYR A 45 11.20 2.54 10.96
C TYR A 45 11.73 3.83 11.56
N LYS A 46 12.91 4.24 11.13
CA LYS A 46 13.58 5.49 11.49
C LYS A 46 13.88 6.33 10.25
N ASP A 47 14.04 7.61 10.43
CA ASP A 47 14.52 8.50 9.37
C ASP A 47 16.04 8.39 9.17
N GLN A 48 16.57 9.14 8.21
CA GLN A 48 18.00 9.17 7.86
C GLN A 48 18.88 9.75 8.98
N ASN A 49 18.29 10.49 9.94
CA ASN A 49 18.98 11.08 11.08
C ASN A 49 18.94 10.14 12.31
N GLY A 50 18.27 9.00 12.20
CA GLY A 50 18.10 8.03 13.26
C GLY A 50 16.89 8.29 14.16
N ALA A 51 16.07 9.31 13.89
CA ALA A 51 14.84 9.55 14.64
C ALA A 51 13.80 8.47 14.33
N ILE A 52 13.23 7.86 15.38
CA ILE A 52 12.20 6.82 15.25
C ILE A 52 10.90 7.48 14.78
N ILE A 53 10.43 7.08 13.59
CA ILE A 53 9.19 7.58 12.98
C ILE A 53 8.04 6.60 13.22
N ILE A 54 8.29 5.31 13.00
CA ILE A 54 7.36 4.24 13.33
C ILE A 54 7.97 3.40 14.44
N PRO A 55 7.41 3.46 15.66
CA PRO A 55 7.96 2.72 16.80
C PRO A 55 8.03 1.21 16.52
N GLN A 56 9.04 0.58 17.09
CA GLN A 56 9.16 -0.86 17.09
C GLN A 56 7.98 -1.52 17.83
N GLY A 57 7.66 -2.76 17.43
CA GLY A 57 6.54 -3.53 17.99
C GLY A 57 5.18 -3.26 17.37
N LYS A 58 5.07 -2.23 16.52
CA LYS A 58 3.81 -1.93 15.81
C LYS A 58 3.52 -2.96 14.71
N TYR A 59 4.57 -3.45 14.07
CA TYR A 59 4.53 -4.51 13.07
C TYR A 59 5.37 -5.69 13.53
N GLN A 60 4.91 -6.91 13.24
CA GLN A 60 5.64 -8.12 13.58
C GLN A 60 6.92 -8.28 12.74
N PHE A 61 6.91 -7.75 11.51
CA PHE A 61 8.06 -7.73 10.61
C PHE A 61 7.94 -6.59 9.59
N CYS A 62 9.09 -6.01 9.20
CA CYS A 62 9.21 -5.00 8.15
C CYS A 62 9.99 -5.58 6.98
N PHE A 63 9.30 -5.92 5.88
CA PHE A 63 9.92 -6.54 4.69
C PHE A 63 10.59 -5.53 3.75
N THR A 64 10.23 -4.26 3.88
CA THR A 64 10.81 -3.19 3.05
C THR A 64 11.90 -2.47 3.83
N ASP A 65 13.16 -2.61 3.42
CA ASP A 65 14.29 -1.98 4.10
C ASP A 65 14.30 -0.47 3.93
N THR A 66 14.00 0.01 2.72
CA THR A 66 13.94 1.44 2.39
C THR A 66 12.52 1.83 2.01
N PHE A 67 11.83 2.46 2.94
CA PHE A 67 10.45 2.89 2.82
C PHE A 67 10.36 4.28 2.18
N ASN A 68 10.20 4.34 0.86
CA ASN A 68 9.99 5.58 0.11
C ASN A 68 8.50 5.97 0.11
N THR A 69 7.71 5.38 -0.75
CA THR A 69 6.28 5.66 -0.95
C THR A 69 5.38 4.66 -0.23
N TYR A 70 5.79 3.39 -0.20
CA TYR A 70 5.08 2.30 0.47
C TYR A 70 6.07 1.35 1.14
N ALA A 71 5.59 0.57 2.08
CA ALA A 71 6.32 -0.55 2.67
C ALA A 71 5.42 -1.77 2.82
N ILE A 72 6.00 -2.95 2.69
CA ILE A 72 5.34 -4.23 3.01
C ILE A 72 5.73 -4.61 4.44
N VAL A 73 4.73 -4.87 5.26
CA VAL A 73 4.89 -5.24 6.68
C VAL A 73 4.00 -6.42 7.04
N LEU A 74 4.40 -7.19 8.06
CA LEU A 74 3.53 -8.17 8.69
C LEU A 74 2.77 -7.50 9.84
N LYS A 75 1.46 -7.36 9.67
CA LYS A 75 0.57 -6.73 10.66
C LYS A 75 -0.24 -7.80 11.38
N LYS A 76 -0.22 -7.78 12.73
CA LYS A 76 -0.98 -8.73 13.54
C LYS A 76 -2.46 -8.77 13.15
N ASN A 77 -3.00 -9.96 12.97
CA ASN A 77 -4.39 -10.25 12.55
C ASN A 77 -4.75 -9.82 11.10
N PHE A 78 -3.83 -9.21 10.36
CA PHE A 78 -4.06 -8.79 8.96
C PHE A 78 -3.22 -9.55 7.96
N GLY A 79 -2.06 -10.12 8.39
CA GLY A 79 -1.07 -10.74 7.52
C GLY A 79 -0.19 -9.70 6.83
N PHE A 80 0.27 -10.02 5.63
CA PHE A 80 1.12 -9.13 4.83
C PHE A 80 0.27 -8.00 4.22
N VAL A 81 0.66 -6.75 4.51
CA VAL A 81 -0.03 -5.55 4.01
C VAL A 81 0.97 -4.54 3.46
N ALA A 82 0.59 -3.83 2.42
CA ALA A 82 1.26 -2.61 2.00
C ALA A 82 0.70 -1.41 2.79
N ILE A 83 1.58 -0.56 3.30
CA ILE A 83 1.23 0.66 4.01
C ILE A 83 1.86 1.88 3.33
N ASN A 84 1.23 3.03 3.43
CA ASN A 84 1.83 4.30 3.04
C ASN A 84 2.57 4.97 4.21
N ARG A 85 3.20 6.15 3.97
CA ARG A 85 3.95 6.92 4.97
C ARG A 85 3.10 7.41 6.16
N GLN A 86 1.77 7.47 6.02
CA GLN A 86 0.80 7.76 7.08
C GLN A 86 0.30 6.49 7.76
N GLU A 87 0.95 5.35 7.51
CA GLU A 87 0.62 4.03 8.06
C GLU A 87 -0.80 3.52 7.71
N LYS A 88 -1.43 4.14 6.70
CA LYS A 88 -2.69 3.64 6.15
C LYS A 88 -2.40 2.37 5.35
N VAL A 89 -3.15 1.30 5.64
CA VAL A 89 -3.13 0.08 4.83
C VAL A 89 -3.69 0.41 3.45
N LEU A 90 -2.92 0.10 2.42
CA LEU A 90 -3.29 0.28 1.02
C LEU A 90 -4.07 -0.94 0.52
N TYR A 91 -3.53 -2.13 0.76
CA TYR A 91 -4.11 -3.43 0.37
C TYR A 91 -3.38 -4.56 1.09
N LYS A 92 -3.91 -5.77 1.00
CA LYS A 92 -3.21 -6.99 1.40
C LYS A 92 -2.24 -7.43 0.30
N VAL A 93 -1.05 -7.86 0.68
CA VAL A 93 -0.11 -8.50 -0.23
C VAL A 93 -0.40 -9.99 -0.28
N PHE A 94 -0.34 -10.59 -1.45
CA PHE A 94 -0.50 -12.05 -1.60
C PHE A 94 0.56 -12.76 -0.77
N ALA A 95 0.17 -13.81 -0.06
CA ALA A 95 1.10 -14.63 0.72
C ALA A 95 1.62 -15.78 -0.14
N PHE A 96 2.92 -15.93 -0.22
CA PHE A 96 3.57 -17.03 -0.93
C PHE A 96 4.75 -17.56 -0.11
N ASP A 97 4.81 -18.87 0.06
CA ASP A 97 5.92 -19.57 0.74
C ASP A 97 6.34 -18.92 2.08
N ASN A 98 5.36 -18.73 2.98
CA ASN A 98 5.55 -18.13 4.32
C ASN A 98 6.00 -16.66 4.35
N GLY A 99 5.98 -15.97 3.20
CA GLY A 99 6.34 -14.56 3.04
C GLY A 99 5.31 -13.77 2.24
N PRO A 100 5.53 -12.45 2.08
CA PRO A 100 4.79 -11.69 1.08
C PRO A 100 5.25 -12.10 -0.32
N ASP A 101 4.38 -11.93 -1.32
CA ASP A 101 4.72 -12.19 -2.71
C ASP A 101 5.95 -11.42 -3.16
N TYR A 102 6.87 -12.13 -3.82
CA TYR A 102 8.09 -11.53 -4.36
C TYR A 102 7.79 -10.86 -5.71
N PRO A 103 8.39 -9.68 -5.96
CA PRO A 103 8.28 -9.05 -7.26
C PRO A 103 8.86 -9.94 -8.36
N SER A 104 8.08 -10.13 -9.42
CA SER A 104 8.52 -10.76 -10.66
C SER A 104 8.15 -9.86 -11.83
N ASP A 105 9.07 -9.63 -12.74
CA ASP A 105 8.92 -8.65 -13.83
C ASP A 105 8.55 -7.22 -13.39
N GLY A 106 8.92 -6.84 -12.14
CA GLY A 106 8.61 -5.55 -11.55
C GLY A 106 7.22 -5.42 -10.95
N LEU A 107 6.45 -6.51 -10.89
CA LEU A 107 5.11 -6.57 -10.33
C LEU A 107 5.03 -7.62 -9.22
N PHE A 108 4.16 -7.39 -8.24
CA PHE A 108 3.79 -8.39 -7.24
C PHE A 108 2.27 -8.47 -7.10
N ARG A 109 1.79 -9.63 -6.65
CA ARG A 109 0.36 -9.86 -6.48
C ARG A 109 -0.16 -9.22 -5.21
N MET A 110 -1.33 -8.61 -5.28
CA MET A 110 -2.04 -8.04 -4.15
C MET A 110 -3.49 -8.57 -4.12
N ILE A 111 -4.14 -8.45 -2.96
CA ILE A 111 -5.49 -8.97 -2.73
C ILE A 111 -6.39 -7.86 -2.20
N GLU A 112 -7.56 -7.74 -2.81
CA GLU A 112 -8.67 -6.95 -2.30
C GLU A 112 -9.99 -7.66 -2.63
N ASN A 113 -10.92 -7.70 -1.69
CA ASN A 113 -12.22 -8.38 -1.84
C ASN A 113 -12.10 -9.84 -2.33
N SER A 114 -11.10 -10.58 -1.83
CA SER A 114 -10.78 -11.96 -2.21
C SER A 114 -10.40 -12.15 -3.69
N LYS A 115 -10.09 -11.09 -4.39
CA LYS A 115 -9.58 -11.13 -5.76
C LYS A 115 -8.12 -10.71 -5.79
N ILE A 116 -7.39 -11.26 -6.74
CA ILE A 116 -5.97 -10.96 -6.98
C ILE A 116 -5.86 -9.90 -8.06
N GLY A 117 -5.02 -8.91 -7.82
CA GLY A 117 -4.54 -7.93 -8.77
C GLY A 117 -3.03 -7.83 -8.72
N TYR A 118 -2.45 -6.84 -9.38
CA TYR A 118 -1.01 -6.64 -9.40
C TYR A 118 -0.65 -5.17 -9.10
N ALA A 119 0.39 -5.00 -8.30
CA ALA A 119 0.96 -3.71 -7.96
C ALA A 119 2.41 -3.61 -8.45
N ASP A 120 2.81 -2.41 -8.80
CA ASP A 120 4.17 -2.05 -9.22
C ASP A 120 5.12 -2.10 -8.01
N ALA A 121 6.21 -2.83 -8.15
CA ALA A 121 7.17 -3.06 -7.07
C ALA A 121 7.97 -1.82 -6.69
N SER A 122 8.11 -0.85 -7.59
CA SER A 122 8.87 0.37 -7.32
C SER A 122 8.06 1.43 -6.60
N THR A 123 6.75 1.51 -6.86
CA THR A 123 5.86 2.57 -6.37
C THR A 123 4.79 2.10 -5.41
N GLY A 124 4.47 0.80 -5.39
CA GLY A 124 3.33 0.23 -4.67
C GLY A 124 1.97 0.59 -5.28
N LYS A 125 1.92 1.19 -6.47
CA LYS A 125 0.66 1.52 -7.12
C LYS A 125 0.02 0.27 -7.74
N VAL A 126 -1.28 0.10 -7.54
CA VAL A 126 -2.04 -0.94 -8.23
C VAL A 126 -2.06 -0.61 -9.73
N LEU A 127 -1.52 -1.51 -10.56
CA LEU A 127 -1.53 -1.41 -12.02
C LEU A 127 -2.67 -2.22 -12.65
N ILE A 128 -2.94 -3.40 -12.09
CA ILE A 128 -4.04 -4.24 -12.53
C ILE A 128 -4.97 -4.45 -11.35
N ASN A 129 -6.18 -3.91 -11.45
CA ASN A 129 -7.17 -3.99 -10.38
C ASN A 129 -7.48 -5.45 -10.02
N PRO A 130 -7.76 -5.74 -8.74
CA PRO A 130 -8.14 -7.07 -8.27
C PRO A 130 -9.40 -7.57 -8.96
N GLN A 131 -9.26 -8.65 -9.74
CA GLN A 131 -10.35 -9.22 -10.52
C GLN A 131 -10.21 -10.73 -10.72
N PHE A 132 -9.03 -11.30 -10.44
CA PHE A 132 -8.75 -12.71 -10.69
C PHE A 132 -8.98 -13.55 -9.43
N ASP A 133 -9.52 -14.75 -9.60
CA ASP A 133 -9.60 -15.75 -8.54
C ASP A 133 -8.25 -16.45 -8.35
N CYS A 134 -7.53 -16.67 -9.45
CA CYS A 134 -6.19 -17.22 -9.47
C CYS A 134 -5.31 -16.42 -10.42
N ALA A 135 -4.08 -16.14 -10.00
CA ALA A 135 -3.14 -15.34 -10.78
C ALA A 135 -1.70 -15.74 -10.42
N PHE A 136 -0.94 -16.18 -11.41
CA PHE A 136 0.48 -16.49 -11.28
C PHE A 136 1.32 -15.21 -11.33
N PRO A 137 2.57 -15.21 -10.82
CA PRO A 137 3.50 -14.11 -11.05
C PRO A 137 3.66 -13.80 -12.54
N PHE A 138 4.09 -12.57 -12.85
CA PHE A 138 4.51 -12.23 -14.20
C PHE A 138 5.85 -12.89 -14.52
N GLU A 139 5.96 -13.48 -15.70
CA GLU A 139 7.19 -14.04 -16.25
C GLU A 139 7.27 -13.67 -17.74
N GLU A 140 8.41 -13.14 -18.18
CA GLU A 140 8.63 -12.71 -19.56
C GLU A 140 7.54 -11.76 -20.13
N GLY A 141 7.01 -10.90 -19.26
CA GLY A 141 6.00 -9.89 -19.63
C GLY A 141 4.55 -10.37 -19.61
N GLU A 142 4.29 -11.63 -19.25
CA GLU A 142 2.97 -12.25 -19.23
C GLU A 142 2.64 -12.85 -17.87
N ALA A 143 1.35 -12.91 -17.52
CA ALA A 143 0.87 -13.67 -16.37
C ALA A 143 -0.30 -14.57 -16.74
N LYS A 144 -0.29 -15.81 -16.24
CA LYS A 144 -1.41 -16.76 -16.38
C LYS A 144 -2.43 -16.49 -15.28
N VAL A 145 -3.68 -16.22 -15.66
CA VAL A 145 -4.74 -15.82 -14.75
C VAL A 145 -6.06 -16.52 -15.04
N SER A 146 -6.96 -16.52 -14.06
CA SER A 146 -8.36 -16.95 -14.25
C SER A 146 -9.30 -16.17 -13.32
N THR A 147 -10.48 -15.85 -13.84
CA THR A 147 -11.61 -15.28 -13.07
C THR A 147 -12.56 -16.34 -12.51
N HIS A 148 -12.31 -17.64 -12.82
CA HIS A 148 -13.06 -18.79 -12.32
C HIS A 148 -12.07 -19.87 -11.94
N CYS A 149 -11.78 -20.00 -10.66
CA CYS A 149 -10.77 -20.89 -10.17
C CYS A 149 -11.22 -21.58 -8.87
N LYS A 150 -10.83 -22.85 -8.71
CA LYS A 150 -11.02 -23.61 -7.48
C LYS A 150 -9.65 -23.89 -6.86
N ILE A 151 -9.59 -23.83 -5.55
CA ILE A 151 -8.41 -24.24 -4.79
C ILE A 151 -8.66 -25.69 -4.38
N GLN A 152 -7.77 -26.58 -4.78
CA GLN A 152 -7.74 -27.96 -4.32
C GLN A 152 -6.55 -28.15 -3.39
N SER A 153 -6.83 -28.49 -2.13
CA SER A 153 -5.78 -28.88 -1.20
C SER A 153 -5.36 -30.35 -1.46
N ASN A 154 -4.07 -30.59 -1.47
CA ASN A 154 -3.48 -31.92 -1.56
C ASN A 154 -2.43 -32.05 -0.43
N GLY A 155 -2.94 -32.22 0.80
CA GLY A 155 -2.08 -32.26 2.00
C GLY A 155 -1.45 -30.88 2.29
N GLU A 156 -0.12 -30.79 2.22
CA GLU A 156 0.64 -29.56 2.52
C GLU A 156 0.62 -28.54 1.38
N HIS A 157 0.17 -28.95 0.17
CA HIS A 157 0.16 -28.09 -1.00
C HIS A 157 -1.26 -27.79 -1.45
N SER A 158 -1.45 -26.61 -1.98
CA SER A 158 -2.68 -26.20 -2.66
C SER A 158 -2.40 -25.93 -4.13
N ILE A 159 -3.24 -26.46 -5.00
CA ILE A 159 -3.18 -26.23 -6.44
C ILE A 159 -4.42 -25.46 -6.91
N TRP A 160 -4.24 -24.63 -7.89
CA TRP A 160 -5.29 -23.89 -8.55
C TRP A 160 -5.79 -24.65 -9.77
N LEU A 161 -7.09 -24.91 -9.83
CA LEU A 161 -7.75 -25.57 -10.94
C LEU A 161 -8.71 -24.62 -11.64
N SER A 162 -8.59 -24.51 -12.96
CA SER A 162 -9.51 -23.75 -13.79
C SER A 162 -9.57 -24.33 -15.21
N ASP A 163 -10.75 -24.28 -15.81
CA ASP A 163 -10.94 -24.58 -17.24
C ASP A 163 -10.85 -23.30 -18.10
N ASN A 164 -10.67 -22.14 -17.48
CA ASN A 164 -10.70 -20.83 -18.12
C ASN A 164 -9.40 -20.04 -17.93
N TRP A 165 -8.25 -20.71 -18.02
CA TRP A 165 -6.97 -20.05 -17.98
C TRP A 165 -6.73 -19.21 -19.24
N TYR A 166 -6.17 -18.00 -19.05
CA TYR A 166 -5.67 -17.17 -20.12
C TYR A 166 -4.46 -16.35 -19.67
N TYR A 167 -3.79 -15.71 -20.62
CA TYR A 167 -2.63 -14.88 -20.35
C TYR A 167 -2.98 -13.41 -20.52
N ILE A 168 -2.35 -12.58 -19.71
CA ILE A 168 -2.45 -11.12 -19.76
C ILE A 168 -1.06 -10.50 -19.86
N ASP A 169 -0.96 -9.33 -20.48
CA ASP A 169 0.20 -8.46 -20.44
C ASP A 169 0.22 -7.58 -19.16
N LYS A 170 1.30 -6.81 -18.97
CA LYS A 170 1.47 -5.91 -17.81
C LYS A 170 0.44 -4.78 -17.74
N THR A 171 -0.36 -4.55 -18.78
CA THR A 171 -1.50 -3.63 -18.77
C THR A 171 -2.81 -4.30 -18.32
N GLY A 172 -2.79 -5.60 -18.10
CA GLY A 172 -3.96 -6.41 -17.76
C GLY A 172 -4.78 -6.85 -18.97
N LYS A 173 -4.29 -6.59 -20.19
CA LYS A 173 -4.98 -6.96 -21.43
C LYS A 173 -4.70 -8.42 -21.78
N ARG A 174 -5.77 -9.14 -22.15
CA ARG A 174 -5.67 -10.56 -22.57
C ARG A 174 -4.82 -10.70 -23.84
N ILE A 175 -3.89 -11.63 -23.80
CA ILE A 175 -3.03 -12.01 -24.92
C ILE A 175 -3.67 -13.19 -25.66
N LYS A 176 -3.69 -13.12 -26.98
CA LYS A 176 -4.06 -14.27 -27.83
C LYS A 176 -2.79 -15.12 -28.00
N LYS A 177 -2.82 -16.33 -27.51
CA LYS A 177 -1.84 -17.39 -27.84
C LYS A 177 -2.41 -18.32 -28.89
#